data_8e354308d07962380aa97b117ad7082c
#
_entry.id   8e354308d07962380aa97b117ad7082c
#
_cell.length_a   1.000
_cell.length_b   1.000
_cell.length_c   1.000
_cell.angle_alpha   90.00
_cell.angle_beta   90.00
_cell.angle_gamma   90.00
#
_symmetry.space_group_name_H-M   'P 1'
#
loop_
_entity.id
_entity.type
_entity.pdbx_description
1 polymer ?
#
loop_
_entity_poly.entity_id
_entity_poly.type
_entity_poly.pdbx_seq_one_letter_code
_entity_poly.pdbx_strand_id
1 'polypeptide(L)'
;MDALDNALLSRLRENARAPVAELARALGVSRTTVQSRIGRLEQSGVVAGYTVKVSEAYARGEVHAYVMITVRPKQTGVVASALRRQPAVRRLESVSGVFDLLALVASPTMAELDAVIDTIGELEGVERTTSSIVLSTKIDR
;
A
#
# COMPACT_ATOMS: atom_id res chain seq x y z
N MET A 1 9.11 21.93 -3.50
CA MET A 1 8.03 21.92 -2.50
C MET A 1 8.32 22.98 -1.45
N ASP A 2 7.35 23.82 -1.16
CA ASP A 2 7.42 24.85 -0.13
C ASP A 2 6.47 24.52 1.06
N ALA A 3 6.42 25.41 2.07
CA ALA A 3 5.57 25.20 3.24
C ALA A 3 4.08 25.08 2.91
N LEU A 4 3.61 25.81 1.89
CA LEU A 4 2.22 25.75 1.44
C LEU A 4 1.90 24.40 0.78
N ASP A 5 2.83 23.86 -0.02
CA ASP A 5 2.67 22.53 -0.63
C ASP A 5 2.57 21.43 0.45
N ASN A 6 3.40 21.49 1.47
CA ASN A 6 3.38 20.53 2.58
C ASN A 6 2.07 20.63 3.39
N ALA A 7 1.61 21.85 3.67
CA ALA A 7 0.34 22.06 4.36
C ALA A 7 -0.85 21.57 3.54
N LEU A 8 -0.84 21.81 2.22
CA LEU A 8 -1.87 21.32 1.30
C LEU A 8 -1.90 19.79 1.22
N LEU A 9 -0.73 19.15 1.11
CA LEU A 9 -0.61 17.68 1.13
C LEU A 9 -1.12 17.08 2.44
N SER A 10 -0.84 17.72 3.58
CA SER A 10 -1.37 17.26 4.87
C SER A 10 -2.89 17.25 4.88
N ARG A 11 -3.52 18.31 4.39
CA ARG A 11 -4.99 18.41 4.29
C ARG A 11 -5.58 17.38 3.32
N LEU A 12 -4.94 17.16 2.17
CA LEU A 12 -5.37 16.17 1.19
C LEU A 12 -5.22 14.73 1.72
N ARG A 13 -4.24 14.45 2.57
CA ARG A 13 -4.11 13.15 3.25
C ARG A 13 -5.23 12.89 4.25
N GLU A 14 -5.71 13.94 4.94
CA GLU A 14 -6.85 13.84 5.84
C GLU A 14 -8.17 13.66 5.07
N ASN A 15 -8.34 14.44 4.00
CA ASN A 15 -9.52 14.38 3.14
C ASN A 15 -9.17 14.75 1.69
N ALA A 16 -8.93 13.74 0.86
CA ALA A 16 -8.61 13.93 -0.56
C ALA A 16 -9.77 14.54 -1.38
N ARG A 17 -10.99 14.58 -0.83
CA ARG A 17 -12.19 15.18 -1.46
C ARG A 17 -12.56 16.55 -0.85
N ALA A 18 -11.69 17.14 -0.04
CA ALA A 18 -11.96 18.46 0.52
C ALA A 18 -12.19 19.48 -0.61
N PRO A 19 -13.28 20.28 -0.55
CA PRO A 19 -13.53 21.32 -1.54
C PRO A 19 -12.38 22.33 -1.61
N VAL A 20 -12.02 22.75 -2.82
CA VAL A 20 -10.95 23.75 -3.03
C VAL A 20 -11.20 25.02 -2.23
N ALA A 21 -12.47 25.43 -2.09
CA ALA A 21 -12.83 26.61 -1.28
C ALA A 21 -12.52 26.43 0.21
N GLU A 22 -12.67 25.24 0.73
CA GLU A 22 -12.36 24.91 2.12
C GLU A 22 -10.84 24.88 2.34
N LEU A 23 -10.11 24.22 1.43
CA LEU A 23 -8.65 24.21 1.44
C LEU A 23 -8.07 25.64 1.36
N ALA A 24 -8.60 26.47 0.46
CA ALA A 24 -8.19 27.85 0.30
C ALA A 24 -8.38 28.66 1.59
N ARG A 25 -9.53 28.51 2.24
CA ARG A 25 -9.84 29.16 3.52
C ARG A 25 -8.90 28.69 4.62
N ALA A 26 -8.70 27.37 4.74
CA ALA A 26 -7.86 26.78 5.77
C ALA A 26 -6.37 27.16 5.62
N LEU A 27 -5.92 27.38 4.39
CA LEU A 27 -4.53 27.74 4.07
C LEU A 27 -4.30 29.25 3.92
N GLY A 28 -5.36 30.07 3.98
CA GLY A 28 -5.26 31.53 3.84
C GLY A 28 -4.84 32.00 2.44
N VAL A 29 -5.20 31.25 1.39
CA VAL A 29 -4.83 31.55 0.00
C VAL A 29 -6.07 31.56 -0.93
N SER A 30 -5.90 31.99 -2.18
CA SER A 30 -6.99 31.97 -3.16
C SER A 30 -7.29 30.54 -3.66
N ARG A 31 -8.51 30.30 -4.15
CA ARG A 31 -8.91 29.04 -4.79
C ARG A 31 -8.02 28.71 -5.98
N THR A 32 -7.70 29.72 -6.79
CA THR A 32 -6.80 29.58 -7.95
C THR A 32 -5.42 29.10 -7.53
N THR A 33 -4.90 29.64 -6.40
CA THR A 33 -3.62 29.21 -5.84
C THR A 33 -3.67 27.73 -5.45
N VAL A 34 -4.72 27.28 -4.76
CA VAL A 34 -4.88 25.86 -4.37
C VAL A 34 -4.94 24.97 -5.61
N GLN A 35 -5.77 25.32 -6.60
CA GLN A 35 -5.90 24.53 -7.84
C GLN A 35 -4.57 24.41 -8.58
N SER A 36 -3.85 25.54 -8.73
CA SER A 36 -2.54 25.55 -9.37
C SER A 36 -1.52 24.69 -8.64
N ARG A 37 -1.54 24.72 -7.29
CA ARG A 37 -0.64 23.90 -6.46
C ARG A 37 -0.96 22.42 -6.55
N ILE A 38 -2.24 22.02 -6.50
CA ILE A 38 -2.67 20.62 -6.70
C ILE A 38 -2.19 20.13 -8.07
N GLY A 39 -2.49 20.86 -9.14
CA GLY A 39 -2.06 20.46 -10.49
C GLY A 39 -0.55 20.32 -10.62
N ARG A 40 0.23 21.20 -9.98
CA ARG A 40 1.70 21.08 -9.96
C ARG A 40 2.18 19.82 -9.21
N LEU A 41 1.56 19.50 -8.07
CA LEU A 41 1.90 18.31 -7.28
C LEU A 41 1.55 17.00 -8.03
N GLU A 42 0.46 17.01 -8.78
CA GLU A 42 0.06 15.89 -9.67
C GLU A 42 1.02 15.75 -10.85
N GLN A 43 1.29 16.84 -11.58
CA GLN A 43 2.20 16.84 -12.73
C GLN A 43 3.63 16.45 -12.37
N SER A 44 4.10 16.84 -11.19
CA SER A 44 5.44 16.49 -10.69
C SER A 44 5.52 15.07 -10.13
N GLY A 45 4.40 14.33 -10.04
CA GLY A 45 4.34 12.99 -9.48
C GLY A 45 4.46 12.92 -7.95
N VAL A 46 4.45 14.06 -7.25
CA VAL A 46 4.40 14.10 -5.78
C VAL A 46 3.07 13.53 -5.30
N VAL A 47 1.98 13.87 -5.97
CA VAL A 47 0.70 13.17 -5.85
C VAL A 47 0.64 12.15 -6.98
N ALA A 48 0.87 10.89 -6.64
CA ALA A 48 0.88 9.79 -7.61
C ALA A 48 -0.54 9.30 -7.96
N GLY A 49 -1.53 9.67 -7.17
CA GLY A 49 -2.92 9.27 -7.39
C GLY A 49 -3.77 9.48 -6.14
N TYR A 50 -5.03 9.11 -6.26
CA TYR A 50 -6.02 9.15 -5.18
C TYR A 50 -6.59 7.77 -4.98
N THR A 51 -6.89 7.42 -3.75
CA THR A 51 -7.49 6.14 -3.39
C THR A 51 -8.59 6.33 -2.36
N VAL A 52 -9.42 5.30 -2.19
CA VAL A 52 -10.43 5.27 -1.13
C VAL A 52 -9.94 4.38 0.01
N LYS A 53 -10.09 4.87 1.24
CA LYS A 53 -9.98 4.07 2.44
C LYS A 53 -11.36 3.49 2.74
N VAL A 54 -11.49 2.17 2.60
CA VAL A 54 -12.75 1.48 2.90
C VAL A 54 -12.90 1.23 4.40
N SER A 55 -14.14 1.16 4.87
CA SER A 55 -14.40 0.88 6.29
C SER A 55 -13.98 -0.55 6.66
N GLU A 56 -13.58 -0.75 7.92
CA GLU A 56 -13.29 -2.09 8.44
C GLU A 56 -14.47 -3.07 8.26
N ALA A 57 -15.71 -2.58 8.34
CA ALA A 57 -16.89 -3.40 8.12
C ALA A 57 -16.97 -3.92 6.67
N TYR A 58 -16.51 -3.12 5.69
CA TYR A 58 -16.40 -3.54 4.31
C TYR A 58 -15.18 -4.45 4.09
N ALA A 59 -14.03 -4.10 4.68
CA ALA A 59 -12.79 -4.86 4.61
C ALA A 59 -12.85 -6.20 5.38
N ARG A 60 -13.78 -6.39 6.32
CA ARG A 60 -14.03 -7.67 7.03
C ARG A 60 -14.40 -8.85 6.11
N GLY A 61 -14.60 -8.58 4.82
CA GLY A 61 -14.75 -9.64 3.81
C GLY A 61 -13.43 -10.28 3.36
N GLU A 62 -12.27 -9.77 3.77
CA GLU A 62 -10.96 -10.34 3.38
C GLU A 62 -10.15 -10.76 4.60
N VAL A 63 -9.47 -11.90 4.46
CA VAL A 63 -8.46 -12.36 5.42
C VAL A 63 -7.10 -11.93 4.92
N HIS A 64 -6.28 -11.37 5.80
CA HIS A 64 -4.95 -10.87 5.48
C HIS A 64 -3.86 -11.67 6.17
N ALA A 65 -2.70 -11.80 5.52
CA ALA A 65 -1.50 -12.35 6.12
C ALA A 65 -0.25 -11.59 5.67
N TYR A 66 0.73 -11.53 6.56
CA TYR A 66 2.10 -11.19 6.21
C TYR A 66 2.85 -12.49 5.91
N VAL A 67 3.46 -12.57 4.73
CA VAL A 67 4.30 -13.69 4.33
C VAL A 67 5.74 -13.22 4.24
N MET A 68 6.56 -13.69 5.16
CA MET A 68 8.00 -13.46 5.18
C MET A 68 8.67 -14.52 4.32
N ILE A 69 9.48 -14.10 3.35
CA ILE A 69 10.02 -14.98 2.31
C ILE A 69 11.54 -14.92 2.34
N THR A 70 12.17 -16.09 2.47
CA THR A 70 13.60 -16.27 2.24
C THR A 70 13.79 -16.75 0.81
N VAL A 71 14.68 -16.11 0.07
CA VAL A 71 14.92 -16.34 -1.35
C VAL A 71 16.29 -16.94 -1.55
N ARG A 72 16.43 -17.86 -2.48
CA ARG A 72 17.74 -18.39 -2.88
C ARG A 72 18.62 -17.26 -3.44
N PRO A 73 19.94 -17.33 -3.27
CA PRO A 73 20.86 -16.31 -3.78
C PRO A 73 20.59 -15.97 -5.25
N LYS A 74 20.56 -14.67 -5.57
CA LYS A 74 20.34 -14.11 -6.93
C LYS A 74 18.94 -14.36 -7.52
N GLN A 75 17.98 -14.91 -6.77
CA GLN A 75 16.62 -15.20 -7.25
C GLN A 75 15.57 -14.15 -6.84
N THR A 76 15.95 -13.11 -6.11
CA THR A 76 15.01 -12.07 -5.62
C THR A 76 14.20 -11.43 -6.74
N GLY A 77 14.83 -11.10 -7.87
CA GLY A 77 14.14 -10.52 -9.02
C GLY A 77 13.11 -11.44 -9.66
N VAL A 78 13.43 -12.74 -9.76
CA VAL A 78 12.53 -13.76 -10.30
C VAL A 78 11.32 -13.94 -9.40
N VAL A 79 11.53 -14.07 -8.10
CA VAL A 79 10.46 -14.20 -7.09
C VAL A 79 9.58 -12.95 -7.06
N ALA A 80 10.17 -11.76 -7.02
CA ALA A 80 9.43 -10.50 -7.03
C ALA A 80 8.56 -10.35 -8.28
N SER A 81 9.07 -10.74 -9.46
CA SER A 81 8.32 -10.71 -10.72
C SER A 81 7.15 -11.70 -10.71
N ALA A 82 7.33 -12.88 -10.13
CA ALA A 82 6.26 -13.86 -9.98
C ALA A 82 5.17 -13.37 -9.02
N LEU A 83 5.57 -12.81 -7.87
CA LEU A 83 4.64 -12.26 -6.88
C LEU A 83 3.85 -11.06 -7.40
N ARG A 84 4.46 -10.21 -8.25
CA ARG A 84 3.76 -9.08 -8.88
C ARG A 84 2.57 -9.51 -9.73
N ARG A 85 2.60 -10.70 -10.29
CA ARG A 85 1.50 -11.27 -11.10
C ARG A 85 0.39 -11.92 -10.26
N GLN A 86 0.57 -12.05 -8.95
CA GLN A 86 -0.41 -12.63 -8.04
C GLN A 86 -1.37 -11.54 -7.52
N PRO A 87 -2.66 -11.55 -7.89
CA PRO A 87 -3.61 -10.51 -7.47
C PRO A 87 -3.81 -10.45 -5.95
N ALA A 88 -3.63 -11.57 -5.26
CA ALA A 88 -3.72 -11.65 -3.81
C ALA A 88 -2.58 -10.91 -3.10
N VAL A 89 -1.44 -10.68 -3.76
CA VAL A 89 -0.33 -9.89 -3.21
C VAL A 89 -0.66 -8.40 -3.34
N ARG A 90 -0.98 -7.77 -2.23
CA ARG A 90 -1.35 -6.35 -2.16
C ARG A 90 -0.15 -5.45 -2.01
N ARG A 91 0.91 -5.94 -1.38
CA ARG A 91 2.14 -5.20 -1.13
C ARG A 91 3.32 -6.17 -1.09
N LEU A 92 4.44 -5.77 -1.64
CA LEU A 92 5.69 -6.51 -1.60
C LEU A 92 6.83 -5.56 -1.31
N GLU A 93 7.59 -5.87 -0.27
CA GLU A 93 8.72 -5.06 0.18
C GLU A 93 9.97 -5.93 0.29
N SER A 94 11.11 -5.38 -0.12
CA SER A 94 12.41 -5.95 0.21
C SER A 94 12.79 -5.48 1.60
N VAL A 95 13.23 -6.41 2.44
CA VAL A 95 13.55 -6.14 3.84
C VAL A 95 14.95 -6.62 4.17
N SER A 96 15.56 -6.01 5.18
CA SER A 96 16.83 -6.47 5.74
C SER A 96 16.59 -7.44 6.90
N GLY A 97 17.54 -8.31 7.18
CA GLY A 97 17.50 -9.24 8.30
C GLY A 97 17.34 -10.70 7.86
N VAL A 98 16.57 -11.47 8.60
CA VAL A 98 16.42 -12.93 8.42
C VAL A 98 15.65 -13.27 7.14
N PHE A 99 14.77 -12.39 6.69
CA PHE A 99 13.97 -12.57 5.48
C PHE A 99 14.42 -11.60 4.39
N ASP A 100 14.17 -11.93 3.14
CA ASP A 100 14.52 -11.11 1.98
C ASP A 100 13.35 -10.27 1.49
N LEU A 101 12.15 -10.83 1.52
CA LEU A 101 10.92 -10.17 1.08
C LEU A 101 9.82 -10.30 2.14
N LEU A 102 8.99 -9.28 2.21
CA LEU A 102 7.77 -9.23 3.03
C LEU A 102 6.59 -8.95 2.10
N ALA A 103 5.64 -9.87 2.03
CA ALA A 103 4.42 -9.72 1.25
C ALA A 103 3.21 -9.55 2.17
N LEU A 104 2.36 -8.56 1.89
CA LEU A 104 1.00 -8.51 2.41
C LEU A 104 0.08 -9.16 1.39
N VAL A 105 -0.58 -10.23 1.79
CA VAL A 105 -1.54 -10.97 0.96
C VAL A 105 -2.95 -10.86 1.53
N ALA A 106 -3.95 -10.89 0.66
CA ALA A 106 -5.35 -10.82 1.04
C ALA A 106 -6.18 -11.76 0.18
N SER A 107 -7.15 -12.43 0.78
CA SER A 107 -8.09 -13.33 0.10
C SER A 107 -9.45 -13.28 0.78
N PRO A 108 -10.55 -13.57 0.05
CA PRO A 108 -11.89 -13.55 0.61
C PRO A 108 -12.10 -14.55 1.75
N THR A 109 -11.42 -15.69 1.72
CA THR A 109 -11.56 -16.75 2.71
C THR A 109 -10.21 -17.24 3.22
N MET A 110 -10.22 -17.88 4.39
CA MET A 110 -9.01 -18.51 4.96
C MET A 110 -8.49 -19.63 4.05
N ALA A 111 -9.38 -20.41 3.42
CA ALA A 111 -8.97 -21.50 2.52
C ALA A 111 -8.26 -20.97 1.26
N GLU A 112 -8.75 -19.87 0.69
CA GLU A 112 -8.09 -19.21 -0.45
C GLU A 112 -6.76 -18.57 -0.05
N LEU A 113 -6.69 -17.97 1.15
CA LEU A 113 -5.46 -17.43 1.68
C LEU A 113 -4.39 -18.51 1.87
N ASP A 114 -4.76 -19.64 2.44
CA ASP A 114 -3.90 -20.81 2.62
C ASP A 114 -3.33 -21.30 1.27
N ALA A 115 -4.19 -21.45 0.26
CA ALA A 115 -3.80 -21.81 -1.10
C ALA A 115 -2.82 -20.78 -1.73
N VAL A 116 -3.01 -19.49 -1.48
CA VAL A 116 -2.08 -18.44 -1.94
C VAL A 116 -0.72 -18.58 -1.25
N ILE A 117 -0.71 -18.82 0.05
CA ILE A 117 0.54 -19.01 0.82
C ILE A 117 1.30 -20.22 0.31
N ASP A 118 0.63 -21.34 0.06
CA ASP A 118 1.22 -22.55 -0.54
C ASP A 118 1.81 -22.24 -1.92
N THR A 119 1.06 -21.58 -2.78
CA THR A 119 1.53 -21.16 -4.10
C THR A 119 2.79 -20.30 -4.03
N ILE A 120 2.87 -19.38 -3.06
CA ILE A 120 4.08 -18.58 -2.84
C ILE A 120 5.25 -19.44 -2.41
N GLY A 121 5.02 -20.42 -1.54
CA GLY A 121 6.06 -21.33 -1.06
C GLY A 121 6.64 -22.24 -2.18
N GLU A 122 5.83 -22.53 -3.20
CA GLU A 122 6.21 -23.37 -4.34
C GLU A 122 6.90 -22.59 -5.48
N LEU A 123 6.95 -21.25 -5.41
CA LEU A 123 7.59 -20.44 -6.45
C LEU A 123 9.07 -20.78 -6.59
N GLU A 124 9.52 -20.86 -7.84
CA GLU A 124 10.94 -21.01 -8.13
C GLU A 124 11.75 -19.87 -7.52
N GLY A 125 12.82 -20.20 -6.80
CA GLY A 125 13.66 -19.24 -6.10
C GLY A 125 13.27 -18.97 -4.65
N VAL A 126 12.09 -19.37 -4.21
CA VAL A 126 11.70 -19.35 -2.80
C VAL A 126 12.37 -20.51 -2.07
N GLU A 127 13.07 -20.21 -0.99
CA GLU A 127 13.70 -21.20 -0.12
C GLU A 127 12.76 -21.61 1.02
N ARG A 128 12.18 -20.58 1.68
CA ARG A 128 11.29 -20.78 2.83
C ARG A 128 10.31 -19.60 2.95
N THR A 129 9.13 -19.89 3.46
CA THR A 129 8.15 -18.88 3.88
C THR A 129 7.77 -19.07 5.34
N THR A 130 7.44 -17.97 5.98
CA THR A 130 6.79 -17.94 7.30
C THR A 130 5.62 -16.98 7.18
N SER A 131 4.42 -17.40 7.56
CA SER A 131 3.22 -16.57 7.44
C SER A 131 2.64 -16.22 8.81
N SER A 132 2.08 -15.02 8.92
CA SER A 132 1.38 -14.52 10.09
C SER A 132 0.03 -13.96 9.67
N ILE A 133 -1.04 -14.61 10.12
CA ILE A 133 -2.41 -14.16 9.84
C ILE A 133 -2.70 -12.91 10.67
N VAL A 134 -3.27 -11.88 10.04
CA VAL A 134 -3.71 -10.67 10.72
C VAL A 134 -5.02 -10.96 11.44
N LEU A 135 -5.00 -10.95 12.75
CA LEU A 135 -6.19 -11.16 13.58
C LEU A 135 -7.01 -9.89 13.74
N SER A 136 -6.36 -8.75 13.90
CA SER A 136 -6.98 -7.43 13.98
C SER A 136 -5.97 -6.33 13.74
N THR A 137 -6.39 -5.25 13.10
CA THR A 137 -5.61 -4.01 12.98
C THR A 137 -5.86 -3.14 14.21
N LYS A 138 -4.82 -2.72 14.90
CA LYS A 138 -4.91 -1.88 16.10
C LYS A 138 -4.80 -0.40 15.79
N ILE A 139 -3.99 -0.05 14.80
CA ILE A 139 -3.79 1.32 14.33
C ILE A 139 -3.66 1.29 12.80
N ASP A 140 -4.41 2.14 12.12
CA ASP A 140 -4.31 2.40 10.69
C ASP A 140 -4.50 3.91 10.46
N ARG A 141 -3.41 4.63 10.10
CA ARG A 141 -3.35 6.09 9.93
C ARG A 141 -3.00 6.47 8.51
#